data_6d1fb0f380a76275b7d7972b46ce646a
#
_entry.id   6d1fb0f380a76275b7d7972b46ce646a
#
_cell.length_a   1.000
_cell.length_b   1.000
_cell.length_c   1.000
_cell.angle_alpha   90.00
_cell.angle_beta   90.00
_cell.angle_gamma   90.00
#
_symmetry.space_group_name_H-M   'P 1'
#
loop_
_entity.id
_entity.type
_entity.pdbx_description
1 polymer ?
#
loop_
_entity_poly.entity_id
_entity_poly.type
_entity_poly.pdbx_seq_one_letter_code
_entity_poly.pdbx_strand_id
1 'polypeptide(L)'
;PDLLEKKKNGMPVIAVNGSHKYCMDHGLAPSAMVMLDSREFNNRFIHPLSKDCKYFISSQCHPSVFDNLEGYKLWIWHCAGDTDNEDLLKEQYGDNYFPVMGGSTVTLRSIHLFRMLGFSKFEVYGFDSCIIGQHHAYEQKENDDEQVIDVVVADKEFRCTAAHYHQAQEFVQMTGKTGEFYDLAVHGDGLISHIIKNPDSLRRKEEVN
;
A
#
# COMPACT_ATOMS: atom_id res chain seq x y z
N PRO A 1 -3.48 -19.76 -1.15
CA PRO A 1 -3.01 -20.77 -2.13
C PRO A 1 -2.55 -20.12 -3.43
N ASP A 2 -3.31 -19.15 -3.96
CA ASP A 2 -3.05 -18.50 -5.25
C ASP A 2 -1.70 -17.75 -5.30
N LEU A 3 -1.38 -16.95 -4.27
CA LEU A 3 -0.10 -16.21 -4.21
C LEU A 3 1.13 -17.13 -4.17
N LEU A 4 1.04 -18.27 -3.49
CA LEU A 4 2.12 -19.26 -3.44
C LEU A 4 2.37 -19.89 -4.81
N GLU A 5 1.31 -20.18 -5.55
CA GLU A 5 1.40 -20.73 -6.90
C GLU A 5 1.98 -19.71 -7.88
N LYS A 6 1.51 -18.46 -7.82
CA LYS A 6 2.03 -17.36 -8.64
C LYS A 6 3.52 -17.14 -8.42
N LYS A 7 3.96 -17.16 -7.16
CA LYS A 7 5.38 -17.05 -6.83
C LYS A 7 6.19 -18.21 -7.39
N LYS A 8 5.70 -19.46 -7.28
CA LYS A 8 6.36 -20.62 -7.88
C LYS A 8 6.50 -20.51 -9.40
N ASN A 9 5.55 -19.82 -10.05
CA ASN A 9 5.57 -19.54 -11.48
C ASN A 9 6.40 -18.30 -11.85
N GLY A 10 7.23 -17.79 -10.93
CA GLY A 10 8.19 -16.71 -11.17
C GLY A 10 7.63 -15.29 -11.02
N MET A 11 6.36 -15.12 -10.60
CA MET A 11 5.79 -13.80 -10.33
C MET A 11 6.35 -13.25 -9.02
N PRO A 12 6.94 -12.03 -9.00
CA PRO A 12 7.43 -11.44 -7.78
C PRO A 12 6.26 -11.06 -6.86
N VAL A 13 6.36 -11.43 -5.59
CA VAL A 13 5.42 -11.03 -4.54
C VAL A 13 6.02 -9.86 -3.78
N ILE A 14 5.30 -8.76 -3.76
CA ILE A 14 5.65 -7.54 -3.04
C ILE A 14 4.74 -7.42 -1.82
N ALA A 15 5.31 -7.44 -0.64
CA ALA A 15 4.57 -7.22 0.59
C ALA A 15 4.66 -5.77 1.05
N VAL A 16 3.60 -5.24 1.64
CA VAL A 16 3.55 -3.86 2.14
C VAL A 16 3.31 -3.84 3.65
N ASN A 17 4.11 -3.08 4.39
CA ASN A 17 4.03 -2.98 5.86
C ASN A 17 3.79 -4.37 6.51
N GLY A 18 2.78 -4.50 7.34
CA GLY A 18 2.46 -5.73 8.09
C GLY A 18 2.15 -6.96 7.25
N SER A 19 1.82 -6.82 5.95
CA SER A 19 1.62 -7.98 5.09
C SER A 19 2.90 -8.80 4.89
N HIS A 20 4.08 -8.20 5.09
CA HIS A 20 5.35 -8.92 5.08
C HIS A 20 5.38 -10.02 6.15
N LYS A 21 5.12 -9.63 7.39
CA LYS A 21 5.09 -10.59 8.50
C LYS A 21 4.04 -11.69 8.25
N TYR A 22 2.85 -11.31 7.80
CA TYR A 22 1.79 -12.26 7.46
C TYR A 22 2.24 -13.28 6.40
N CYS A 23 2.86 -12.81 5.32
CA CYS A 23 3.39 -13.69 4.27
C CYS A 23 4.44 -14.66 4.82
N MET A 24 5.39 -14.15 5.60
CA MET A 24 6.46 -14.98 6.19
C MET A 24 5.91 -16.05 7.13
N ASP A 25 4.97 -15.69 8.00
CA ASP A 25 4.32 -16.62 8.94
C ASP A 25 3.54 -17.74 8.21
N HIS A 26 3.11 -17.48 6.97
CA HIS A 26 2.40 -18.47 6.12
C HIS A 26 3.33 -19.14 5.07
N GLY A 27 4.64 -19.04 5.23
CA GLY A 27 5.61 -19.72 4.36
C GLY A 27 5.79 -19.10 2.97
N LEU A 28 5.28 -17.87 2.78
CA LEU A 28 5.44 -17.11 1.55
C LEU A 28 6.48 -16.00 1.76
N ALA A 29 7.77 -16.31 1.56
CA ALA A 29 8.82 -15.28 1.59
C ALA A 29 8.64 -14.29 0.44
N PRO A 30 8.36 -12.99 0.68
CA PRO A 30 8.20 -12.01 -0.39
C PRO A 30 9.49 -11.78 -1.18
N SER A 31 9.36 -11.39 -2.45
CA SER A 31 10.49 -10.95 -3.28
C SER A 31 10.97 -9.56 -2.90
N ALA A 32 10.04 -8.73 -2.42
CA ALA A 32 10.34 -7.43 -1.85
C ALA A 32 9.32 -7.05 -0.76
N MET A 33 9.75 -6.16 0.12
CA MET A 33 8.91 -5.49 1.11
C MET A 33 8.98 -3.97 0.88
N VAL A 34 7.83 -3.30 0.97
CA VAL A 34 7.76 -1.83 0.94
C VAL A 34 7.23 -1.33 2.27
N MET A 35 7.91 -0.33 2.84
CA MET A 35 7.47 0.35 4.08
C MET A 35 7.43 1.85 3.87
N LEU A 36 6.39 2.48 4.41
CA LEU A 36 6.14 3.92 4.32
C LEU A 36 6.03 4.59 5.69
N ASP A 37 5.47 3.89 6.66
CA ASP A 37 5.03 4.45 7.94
C ASP A 37 6.21 4.81 8.83
N SER A 38 6.22 6.07 9.32
CA SER A 38 7.30 6.64 10.14
C SER A 38 7.30 6.22 11.61
N ARG A 39 6.23 5.59 12.09
CA ARG A 39 6.07 5.23 13.51
C ARG A 39 7.01 4.08 13.90
N GLU A 40 7.72 4.25 15.02
CA GLU A 40 8.74 3.30 15.48
C GLU A 40 8.20 1.87 15.66
N PHE A 41 6.98 1.70 16.16
CA PHE A 41 6.41 0.37 16.42
C PHE A 41 6.23 -0.46 15.15
N ASN A 42 6.23 0.13 13.96
CA ASN A 42 6.15 -0.57 12.69
C ASN A 42 7.41 -1.37 12.35
N ASN A 43 8.50 -1.14 13.08
CA ASN A 43 9.71 -1.97 13.01
C ASN A 43 9.40 -3.48 13.19
N ARG A 44 8.36 -3.81 13.95
CA ARG A 44 7.87 -5.19 14.12
C ARG A 44 7.52 -5.91 12.79
N PHE A 45 7.18 -5.16 11.73
CA PHE A 45 6.71 -5.71 10.47
C PHE A 45 7.82 -6.19 9.54
N ILE A 46 9.06 -5.75 9.73
CA ILE A 46 10.18 -6.25 8.92
C ILE A 46 10.59 -7.67 9.31
N HIS A 47 10.18 -8.15 10.50
CA HIS A 47 10.50 -9.48 10.98
C HIS A 47 9.45 -10.54 10.57
N PRO A 48 9.92 -11.80 10.33
CA PRO A 48 11.31 -12.24 10.29
C PRO A 48 12.03 -11.74 9.03
N LEU A 49 13.30 -11.39 9.18
CA LEU A 49 14.13 -10.90 8.08
C LEU A 49 14.54 -12.01 7.10
N SER A 50 14.64 -11.69 5.80
CA SER A 50 15.07 -12.62 4.77
C SER A 50 16.16 -12.00 3.89
N LYS A 51 17.27 -12.71 3.64
CA LYS A 51 18.33 -12.29 2.72
C LYS A 51 17.88 -12.30 1.24
N ASP A 52 16.81 -13.00 0.93
CA ASP A 52 16.24 -13.05 -0.42
C ASP A 52 15.23 -11.93 -0.67
N CYS A 53 14.73 -11.28 0.38
CA CYS A 53 13.83 -10.13 0.29
C CYS A 53 14.62 -8.84 -0.01
N LYS A 54 14.08 -8.00 -0.90
CA LYS A 54 14.55 -6.64 -1.15
C LYS A 54 13.69 -5.67 -0.34
N TYR A 55 14.32 -4.85 0.50
CA TYR A 55 13.61 -3.91 1.37
C TYR A 55 13.59 -2.52 0.75
N PHE A 56 12.42 -2.05 0.36
CA PHE A 56 12.18 -0.71 -0.15
C PHE A 56 11.59 0.13 0.98
N ILE A 57 12.42 0.94 1.63
CA ILE A 57 12.05 1.69 2.83
C ILE A 57 11.98 3.18 2.50
N SER A 58 10.86 3.81 2.82
CA SER A 58 10.73 5.26 2.67
C SER A 58 11.70 5.98 3.60
N SER A 59 12.32 7.07 3.11
CA SER A 59 13.24 7.89 3.90
C SER A 59 12.62 8.47 5.17
N GLN A 60 11.30 8.53 5.25
CA GLN A 60 10.56 9.00 6.45
C GLN A 60 10.38 7.93 7.53
N CYS A 61 10.72 6.65 7.25
CA CYS A 61 10.60 5.60 8.26
C CYS A 61 11.53 5.86 9.45
N HIS A 62 11.14 5.35 10.61
CA HIS A 62 11.93 5.53 11.84
C HIS A 62 13.34 4.95 11.69
N PRO A 63 14.39 5.62 12.21
CA PRO A 63 15.80 5.18 12.07
C PRO A 63 16.03 3.73 12.47
N SER A 64 15.36 3.21 13.50
CA SER A 64 15.48 1.83 13.94
C SER A 64 15.16 0.79 12.86
N VAL A 65 14.36 1.15 11.85
CA VAL A 65 14.08 0.26 10.70
C VAL A 65 15.35 0.05 9.87
N PHE A 66 16.10 1.13 9.64
CA PHE A 66 17.35 1.10 8.88
C PHE A 66 18.44 0.35 9.64
N ASP A 67 18.55 0.59 10.96
CA ASP A 67 19.50 -0.11 11.84
C ASP A 67 19.29 -1.64 11.81
N ASN A 68 18.02 -2.07 11.87
CA ASN A 68 17.67 -3.49 11.82
C ASN A 68 17.87 -4.13 10.42
N LEU A 69 17.95 -3.33 9.38
CA LEU A 69 18.20 -3.80 8.01
C LEU A 69 19.67 -3.74 7.60
N GLU A 70 20.58 -3.44 8.53
CA GLU A 70 22.01 -3.48 8.25
C GLU A 70 22.44 -4.85 7.69
N GLY A 71 23.15 -4.84 6.58
CA GLY A 71 23.59 -6.05 5.87
C GLY A 71 22.50 -6.77 5.05
N TYR A 72 21.35 -6.18 4.90
CA TYR A 72 20.29 -6.63 3.99
C TYR A 72 20.24 -5.80 2.69
N LYS A 73 19.50 -6.27 1.68
CA LYS A 73 19.33 -5.54 0.41
C LYS A 73 18.32 -4.43 0.63
N LEU A 74 18.80 -3.22 0.88
CA LEU A 74 18.02 -2.04 1.21
C LEU A 74 18.05 -1.02 0.07
N TRP A 75 16.88 -0.53 -0.32
CA TRP A 75 16.67 0.62 -1.21
C TRP A 75 15.87 1.68 -0.48
N ILE A 76 16.37 2.91 -0.45
CA ILE A 76 15.67 4.05 0.13
C ILE A 76 14.95 4.77 -0.99
N TRP A 77 13.70 5.15 -0.75
CA TRP A 77 12.89 5.92 -1.66
C TRP A 77 12.22 7.09 -0.92
N HIS A 78 11.85 8.14 -1.66
CA HIS A 78 11.29 9.37 -1.10
C HIS A 78 9.85 9.54 -1.52
N CYS A 79 8.98 9.91 -0.56
CA CYS A 79 7.59 10.26 -0.84
C CYS A 79 7.51 11.65 -1.47
N ALA A 80 6.70 11.80 -2.51
CA ALA A 80 6.22 13.12 -2.92
C ALA A 80 5.13 13.61 -1.97
N GLY A 81 5.04 14.92 -1.74
CA GLY A 81 3.87 15.55 -1.11
C GLY A 81 4.10 16.41 0.13
N ASP A 82 5.34 16.65 0.51
CA ASP A 82 5.72 17.64 1.52
C ASP A 82 6.75 18.59 0.90
N THR A 83 6.35 19.83 0.66
CA THR A 83 7.16 20.81 -0.06
C THR A 83 8.48 21.12 0.62
N ASP A 84 8.50 21.23 1.96
CA ASP A 84 9.71 21.60 2.69
C ASP A 84 10.76 20.47 2.61
N ASN A 85 10.31 19.22 2.76
CA ASN A 85 11.19 18.05 2.60
C ASN A 85 11.62 17.85 1.14
N GLU A 86 10.75 18.15 0.17
CA GLU A 86 11.10 18.06 -1.23
C GLU A 86 12.22 19.02 -1.63
N ASP A 87 12.20 20.26 -1.13
CA ASP A 87 13.23 21.25 -1.43
C ASP A 87 14.59 20.82 -0.86
N LEU A 88 14.64 20.30 0.36
CA LEU A 88 15.85 19.73 0.94
C LEU A 88 16.40 18.54 0.15
N LEU A 89 15.52 17.65 -0.30
CA LEU A 89 15.91 16.48 -1.11
C LEU A 89 16.38 16.88 -2.49
N LYS A 90 15.75 17.87 -3.13
CA LYS A 90 16.21 18.45 -4.42
C LYS A 90 17.57 19.12 -4.28
N GLU A 91 17.80 19.86 -3.19
CA GLU A 91 19.11 20.45 -2.90
C GLU A 91 20.20 19.38 -2.77
N GLN A 92 19.89 18.29 -2.07
CA GLN A 92 20.85 17.20 -1.81
C GLN A 92 21.12 16.32 -3.04
N TYR A 93 20.09 15.98 -3.82
CA TYR A 93 20.16 14.99 -4.90
C TYR A 93 20.12 15.59 -6.31
N GLY A 94 19.74 16.87 -6.45
CA GLY A 94 19.63 17.56 -7.74
C GLY A 94 18.75 16.83 -8.72
N ASP A 95 19.22 16.64 -9.94
CA ASP A 95 18.49 15.93 -11.01
C ASP A 95 18.28 14.43 -10.75
N ASN A 96 18.90 13.87 -9.71
CA ASN A 96 18.71 12.47 -9.30
C ASN A 96 17.59 12.29 -8.26
N TYR A 97 16.85 13.34 -7.95
CA TYR A 97 15.69 13.26 -7.07
C TYR A 97 14.44 12.81 -7.83
N PHE A 98 13.95 11.64 -7.50
CA PHE A 98 12.74 11.04 -8.09
C PHE A 98 11.73 10.70 -7.00
N PRO A 99 10.81 11.62 -6.63
CA PRO A 99 9.82 11.36 -5.61
C PRO A 99 8.74 10.40 -6.10
N VAL A 100 8.34 9.48 -5.21
CA VAL A 100 7.27 8.52 -5.50
C VAL A 100 5.93 9.14 -5.16
N MET A 101 5.12 9.35 -6.19
CA MET A 101 3.71 9.77 -6.08
C MET A 101 2.83 8.60 -5.59
N GLY A 102 1.51 8.83 -5.42
CA GLY A 102 0.56 7.71 -5.28
C GLY A 102 -0.25 7.67 -4.00
N GLY A 103 -0.65 8.81 -3.46
CA GLY A 103 -1.63 8.88 -2.37
C GLY A 103 -1.07 8.59 -0.97
N SER A 104 -1.97 8.41 -0.01
CA SER A 104 -1.66 8.36 1.42
C SER A 104 -1.22 6.98 1.91
N THR A 105 -1.41 5.90 1.12
CA THR A 105 -1.12 4.55 1.58
C THR A 105 0.13 3.95 0.95
N VAL A 106 0.77 3.06 1.70
CA VAL A 106 1.90 2.28 1.18
C VAL A 106 1.52 1.45 -0.05
N THR A 107 0.29 0.92 -0.14
CA THR A 107 -0.17 0.12 -1.28
C THR A 107 -0.21 0.96 -2.55
N LEU A 108 -0.85 2.14 -2.52
CA LEU A 108 -0.93 3.05 -3.66
C LEU A 108 0.46 3.51 -4.11
N ARG A 109 1.30 3.90 -3.16
CA ARG A 109 2.68 4.30 -3.47
C ARG A 109 3.53 3.15 -4.00
N SER A 110 3.31 1.92 -3.52
CA SER A 110 4.01 0.75 -4.06
C SER A 110 3.69 0.49 -5.53
N ILE A 111 2.43 0.68 -5.95
CA ILE A 111 2.05 0.56 -7.35
C ILE A 111 2.85 1.57 -8.20
N HIS A 112 2.92 2.84 -7.77
CA HIS A 112 3.71 3.85 -8.48
C HIS A 112 5.21 3.55 -8.45
N LEU A 113 5.77 3.17 -7.29
CA LEU A 113 7.18 2.81 -7.16
C LEU A 113 7.56 1.69 -8.13
N PHE A 114 6.80 0.59 -8.13
CA PHE A 114 7.10 -0.53 -9.02
C PHE A 114 6.79 -0.23 -10.48
N ARG A 115 5.85 0.68 -10.77
CA ARG A 115 5.66 1.22 -12.11
C ARG A 115 6.91 1.97 -12.60
N MET A 116 7.50 2.83 -11.77
CA MET A 116 8.76 3.53 -12.09
C MET A 116 9.91 2.54 -12.30
N LEU A 117 9.89 1.39 -11.62
CA LEU A 117 10.85 0.30 -11.82
C LEU A 117 10.56 -0.59 -13.04
N GLY A 118 9.55 -0.25 -13.86
CA GLY A 118 9.26 -0.90 -15.14
C GLY A 118 8.19 -1.98 -15.09
N PHE A 119 7.54 -2.22 -13.96
CA PHE A 119 6.39 -3.14 -13.90
C PHE A 119 5.15 -2.46 -14.51
N SER A 120 4.38 -3.20 -15.29
CA SER A 120 3.18 -2.70 -15.95
C SER A 120 1.91 -3.44 -15.56
N LYS A 121 2.04 -4.64 -15.00
CA LYS A 121 0.92 -5.48 -14.56
C LYS A 121 0.97 -5.69 -13.06
N PHE A 122 -0.18 -5.48 -12.40
CA PHE A 122 -0.32 -5.57 -10.95
C PHE A 122 -1.52 -6.42 -10.57
N GLU A 123 -1.31 -7.33 -9.63
CA GLU A 123 -2.37 -8.06 -8.97
C GLU A 123 -2.31 -7.75 -7.47
N VAL A 124 -3.35 -7.09 -6.94
CA VAL A 124 -3.39 -6.58 -5.57
C VAL A 124 -4.32 -7.45 -4.73
N TYR A 125 -3.85 -7.83 -3.55
CA TYR A 125 -4.54 -8.68 -2.59
C TYR A 125 -4.59 -7.99 -1.22
N GLY A 126 -5.74 -8.08 -0.53
CA GLY A 126 -5.90 -7.54 0.82
C GLY A 126 -5.88 -6.00 0.88
N PHE A 127 -6.23 -5.33 -0.22
CA PHE A 127 -6.43 -3.90 -0.26
C PHE A 127 -7.94 -3.62 -0.29
N ASP A 128 -8.58 -3.82 0.85
CA ASP A 128 -10.03 -3.79 0.96
C ASP A 128 -10.58 -2.39 1.18
N SER A 129 -9.87 -1.52 1.91
CA SER A 129 -10.27 -0.15 2.32
C SER A 129 -11.70 -0.09 2.89
N CYS A 130 -12.10 -1.12 3.63
CA CYS A 130 -13.34 -1.19 4.37
C CYS A 130 -13.19 -2.14 5.56
N ILE A 131 -14.15 -2.09 6.47
CA ILE A 131 -14.20 -2.96 7.65
C ILE A 131 -14.84 -4.29 7.26
N ILE A 132 -14.02 -5.36 7.24
CA ILE A 132 -14.47 -6.74 7.02
C ILE A 132 -14.18 -7.54 8.30
N GLY A 133 -15.21 -7.80 9.11
CA GLY A 133 -15.06 -8.51 10.39
C GLY A 133 -14.32 -7.66 11.43
N GLN A 134 -13.05 -7.95 11.69
CA GLN A 134 -12.20 -7.14 12.56
C GLN A 134 -11.63 -5.95 11.77
N HIS A 135 -11.37 -4.83 12.45
CA HIS A 135 -10.98 -3.55 11.83
C HIS A 135 -9.69 -3.61 11.00
N HIS A 136 -8.75 -4.47 11.36
CA HIS A 136 -7.45 -4.60 10.69
C HIS A 136 -7.06 -6.06 10.48
N ALA A 137 -6.19 -6.32 9.51
CA ALA A 137 -5.65 -7.66 9.23
C ALA A 137 -4.81 -8.22 10.40
N TYR A 138 -4.39 -7.36 11.33
CA TYR A 138 -3.70 -7.68 12.58
C TYR A 138 -4.05 -6.61 13.62
N GLU A 139 -3.84 -6.94 14.89
CA GLU A 139 -4.18 -6.07 16.01
C GLU A 139 -3.41 -4.74 15.92
N GLN A 140 -4.14 -3.65 15.71
CA GLN A 140 -3.63 -2.27 15.67
C GLN A 140 -4.51 -1.41 16.58
N LYS A 141 -4.23 -1.43 17.88
CA LYS A 141 -4.98 -0.66 18.89
C LYS A 141 -4.85 0.86 18.71
N GLU A 142 -3.82 1.28 17.98
CA GLU A 142 -3.50 2.68 17.74
C GLU A 142 -4.52 3.41 16.83
N ASN A 143 -5.42 2.68 16.18
CA ASN A 143 -6.41 3.22 15.23
C ASN A 143 -7.88 2.92 15.64
N ASP A 144 -8.13 2.49 16.88
CA ASP A 144 -9.45 2.04 17.32
C ASP A 144 -10.50 3.19 17.45
N ASP A 145 -10.07 4.44 17.49
CA ASP A 145 -10.94 5.63 17.67
C ASP A 145 -11.37 6.31 16.35
N GLU A 146 -11.17 5.66 15.19
CA GLU A 146 -11.50 6.25 13.89
C GLU A 146 -13.03 6.32 13.66
N GLN A 147 -13.50 7.48 13.17
CA GLN A 147 -14.89 7.67 12.79
C GLN A 147 -15.28 6.69 11.68
N VAL A 148 -16.35 5.94 11.91
CA VAL A 148 -16.93 5.00 10.94
C VAL A 148 -18.00 5.69 10.12
N ILE A 149 -17.98 5.49 8.81
CA ILE A 149 -18.95 5.99 7.83
C ILE A 149 -19.46 4.85 6.95
N ASP A 150 -20.66 4.99 6.42
CA ASP A 150 -21.20 4.06 5.43
C ASP A 150 -21.06 4.67 4.02
N VAL A 151 -20.56 3.85 3.09
CA VAL A 151 -20.39 4.22 1.68
C VAL A 151 -21.05 3.20 0.78
N VAL A 152 -21.43 3.64 -0.43
CA VAL A 152 -22.11 2.81 -1.41
C VAL A 152 -21.31 2.82 -2.71
N VAL A 153 -21.13 1.64 -3.30
CA VAL A 153 -20.58 1.45 -4.64
C VAL A 153 -21.57 0.59 -5.43
N ALA A 154 -22.15 1.17 -6.48
CA ALA A 154 -23.27 0.58 -7.21
C ALA A 154 -24.46 0.30 -6.24
N ASP A 155 -24.72 -0.96 -5.98
CA ASP A 155 -25.79 -1.46 -5.11
C ASP A 155 -25.30 -2.06 -3.78
N LYS A 156 -23.97 -2.01 -3.53
CA LYS A 156 -23.38 -2.61 -2.33
C LYS A 156 -22.92 -1.56 -1.33
N GLU A 157 -23.30 -1.77 -0.07
CA GLU A 157 -22.90 -0.93 1.07
C GLU A 157 -21.62 -1.48 1.72
N PHE A 158 -20.77 -0.54 2.16
CA PHE A 158 -19.52 -0.83 2.90
C PHE A 158 -19.41 0.07 4.11
N ARG A 159 -18.94 -0.49 5.22
CA ARG A 159 -18.52 0.28 6.38
C ARG A 159 -17.04 0.61 6.28
N CYS A 160 -16.70 1.86 6.46
CA CYS A 160 -15.34 2.38 6.28
C CYS A 160 -14.97 3.31 7.43
N THR A 161 -13.68 3.48 7.68
CA THR A 161 -13.21 4.68 8.38
C THR A 161 -13.12 5.85 7.39
N ALA A 162 -13.01 7.08 7.89
CA ALA A 162 -12.77 8.26 7.04
C ALA A 162 -11.46 8.09 6.23
N ALA A 163 -10.43 7.47 6.83
CA ALA A 163 -9.18 7.17 6.16
C ALA A 163 -9.38 6.16 5.01
N HIS A 164 -10.15 5.08 5.21
CA HIS A 164 -10.47 4.12 4.15
C HIS A 164 -11.22 4.77 2.99
N TYR A 165 -12.17 5.67 3.28
CA TYR A 165 -12.90 6.40 2.24
C TYR A 165 -11.97 7.30 1.43
N HIS A 166 -11.06 8.02 2.10
CA HIS A 166 -10.05 8.84 1.43
C HIS A 166 -9.14 7.99 0.52
N GLN A 167 -8.65 6.86 1.01
CA GLN A 167 -7.88 5.90 0.22
C GLN A 167 -8.64 5.42 -1.03
N ALA A 168 -9.94 5.18 -0.89
CA ALA A 168 -10.79 4.79 -2.02
C ALA A 168 -10.93 5.92 -3.04
N GLN A 169 -11.06 7.17 -2.61
CA GLN A 169 -11.06 8.33 -3.50
C GLN A 169 -9.72 8.51 -4.24
N GLU A 170 -8.60 8.36 -3.54
CA GLU A 170 -7.27 8.39 -4.15
C GLU A 170 -7.10 7.26 -5.18
N PHE A 171 -7.60 6.06 -4.88
CA PHE A 171 -7.59 4.93 -5.81
C PHE A 171 -8.39 5.26 -7.09
N VAL A 172 -9.59 5.83 -6.96
CA VAL A 172 -10.40 6.28 -8.12
C VAL A 172 -9.64 7.34 -8.93
N GLN A 173 -9.03 8.32 -8.27
CA GLN A 173 -8.26 9.35 -8.97
C GLN A 173 -7.05 8.77 -9.72
N MET A 174 -6.36 7.82 -9.10
CA MET A 174 -5.20 7.15 -9.70
C MET A 174 -5.61 6.30 -10.90
N THR A 175 -6.66 5.49 -10.78
CA THR A 175 -7.10 4.57 -11.83
C THR A 175 -7.95 5.25 -12.91
N GLY A 176 -8.81 6.20 -12.54
CA GLY A 176 -9.69 6.92 -13.47
C GLY A 176 -8.94 7.82 -14.45
N LYS A 177 -7.84 8.46 -14.02
CA LYS A 177 -7.00 9.31 -14.88
C LYS A 177 -5.90 8.55 -15.60
N THR A 178 -5.55 7.37 -15.13
CA THR A 178 -4.38 6.60 -15.56
C THR A 178 -4.72 5.14 -15.89
N GLY A 179 -6.01 4.78 -15.94
CA GLY A 179 -6.46 3.41 -16.17
C GLY A 179 -5.90 2.74 -17.43
N GLU A 180 -5.49 3.55 -18.41
CA GLU A 180 -4.78 3.08 -19.60
C GLU A 180 -3.31 2.69 -19.32
N PHE A 181 -2.74 3.10 -18.16
CA PHE A 181 -1.34 2.86 -17.84
C PHE A 181 -1.10 1.67 -16.94
N TYR A 182 -2.14 1.13 -16.28
CA TYR A 182 -2.01 0.02 -15.36
C TYR A 182 -2.91 -1.15 -15.79
N ASP A 183 -2.29 -2.28 -16.07
CA ASP A 183 -3.01 -3.56 -16.02
C ASP A 183 -3.12 -3.96 -14.55
N LEU A 184 -4.22 -3.55 -13.91
CA LEU A 184 -4.45 -3.65 -12.48
C LEU A 184 -5.66 -4.53 -12.17
N ALA A 185 -5.43 -5.63 -11.48
CA ALA A 185 -6.48 -6.47 -10.90
C ALA A 185 -6.44 -6.38 -9.38
N VAL A 186 -7.60 -6.18 -8.76
CA VAL A 186 -7.77 -6.20 -7.30
C VAL A 186 -8.60 -7.41 -6.92
N HIS A 187 -8.02 -8.26 -6.08
CA HIS A 187 -8.64 -9.49 -5.60
C HIS A 187 -9.21 -9.29 -4.20
N GLY A 188 -10.38 -9.86 -3.96
CA GLY A 188 -11.12 -9.77 -2.70
C GLY A 188 -12.54 -9.26 -2.92
N ASP A 189 -13.24 -9.00 -1.81
CA ASP A 189 -14.64 -8.57 -1.81
C ASP A 189 -14.83 -7.24 -1.06
N GLY A 190 -13.74 -6.51 -0.87
CA GLY A 190 -13.71 -5.19 -0.22
C GLY A 190 -14.13 -4.05 -1.15
N LEU A 191 -14.12 -2.84 -0.60
CA LEU A 191 -14.54 -1.61 -1.29
C LEU A 191 -13.76 -1.39 -2.59
N ILE A 192 -12.43 -1.54 -2.57
CA ILE A 192 -11.58 -1.28 -3.74
C ILE A 192 -11.87 -2.25 -4.90
N SER A 193 -12.12 -3.52 -4.61
CA SER A 193 -12.45 -4.51 -5.65
C SER A 193 -13.80 -4.23 -6.33
N HIS A 194 -14.72 -3.52 -5.66
CA HIS A 194 -15.98 -3.07 -6.22
C HIS A 194 -15.83 -1.76 -7.00
N ILE A 195 -14.99 -0.85 -6.53
CA ILE A 195 -14.70 0.41 -7.22
C ILE A 195 -14.07 0.16 -8.59
N ILE A 196 -13.12 -0.75 -8.72
CA ILE A 196 -12.47 -1.02 -10.02
C ILE A 196 -13.45 -1.49 -11.08
N LYS A 197 -14.56 -2.12 -10.67
CA LYS A 197 -15.66 -2.56 -11.55
C LYS A 197 -16.69 -1.46 -11.81
N ASN A 198 -16.78 -0.47 -10.93
CA ASN A 198 -17.78 0.59 -10.92
C ASN A 198 -17.16 1.94 -10.51
N PRO A 199 -16.21 2.50 -11.26
CA PRO A 199 -15.35 3.60 -10.80
C PRO A 199 -16.11 4.91 -10.50
N ASP A 200 -17.24 5.16 -11.18
CA ASP A 200 -18.02 6.38 -11.02
C ASP A 200 -19.12 6.28 -9.95
N SER A 201 -19.21 5.16 -9.24
CA SER A 201 -20.34 4.87 -8.34
C SER A 201 -20.04 5.06 -6.87
N LEU A 202 -18.81 5.45 -6.48
CA LEU A 202 -18.46 5.69 -5.08
C LEU A 202 -19.19 6.91 -4.51
N ARG A 203 -20.03 6.72 -3.48
CA ARG A 203 -20.81 7.77 -2.79
C ARG A 203 -20.86 7.51 -1.29
N ARG A 204 -20.96 8.58 -0.50
CA ARG A 204 -21.41 8.43 0.89
C ARG A 204 -22.90 8.12 0.91
N LYS A 205 -23.33 7.29 1.84
CA LYS A 205 -24.76 6.90 1.95
C LYS A 205 -25.66 8.10 2.19
N GLU A 206 -25.20 9.10 2.93
CA GLU A 206 -25.91 10.36 3.19
C GLU A 206 -26.15 11.20 1.91
N GLU A 207 -25.37 10.99 0.86
CA GLU A 207 -25.46 11.71 -0.43
C GLU A 207 -26.42 11.05 -1.42
N VAL A 208 -26.97 9.88 -1.09
CA VAL A 208 -27.84 9.07 -1.98
C VAL A 208 -29.35 9.33 -1.75
N ASN A 209 -29.74 10.20 -0.80
CA ASN A 209 -31.12 10.57 -0.48
C ASN A 209 -31.61 11.79 -1.24
#